data_26e9ff751271a894c5d753cc8cf258e2
#
_entry.id   26e9ff751271a894c5d753cc8cf258e2
#
_cell.length_a   1.000
_cell.length_b   1.000
_cell.length_c   1.000
_cell.angle_alpha   90.00
_cell.angle_beta   90.00
_cell.angle_gamma   90.00
#
_symmetry.space_group_name_H-M   'P 1'
#
loop_
_entity.id
_entity.type
_entity.pdbx_description
1 polymer ?
#
loop_
_entity_poly.entity_id
_entity_poly.type
_entity_poly.pdbx_seq_one_letter_code
_entity_poly.pdbx_strand_id
1 'polypeptide(L)'
;MQVIVFDLLPYGEHLDHLKVGTELPHPLHKKHFKSEVAVKTYAEHLDAWEELDKLGYDGVGFNEHHTSPYGLMNSPNLMAAAAAQRTKNIKFLIYGNLLPLHQPLQGQQYHYSFY
;
A
#
# COMPACT_ATOMS: atom_id res chain seq x y z
N MET A 1 -23.47 7.91 3.88
CA MET A 1 -22.08 8.23 4.29
C MET A 1 -21.22 7.16 3.69
N GLN A 2 -20.10 7.49 3.07
CA GLN A 2 -19.12 6.50 2.58
C GLN A 2 -18.02 6.33 3.61
N VAL A 3 -17.61 5.09 3.83
CA VAL A 3 -16.54 4.73 4.77
C VAL A 3 -15.38 4.12 3.98
N ILE A 4 -14.26 4.81 3.97
CA ILE A 4 -13.05 4.41 3.24
C ILE A 4 -11.93 4.20 4.25
N VAL A 5 -11.28 3.04 4.19
CA VAL A 5 -10.12 2.73 5.02
C VAL A 5 -8.86 3.15 4.26
N PHE A 6 -8.02 3.97 4.87
CA PHE A 6 -6.72 4.33 4.32
C PHE A 6 -5.65 3.39 4.86
N ASP A 7 -4.87 2.77 3.98
CA ASP A 7 -3.84 1.81 4.35
C ASP A 7 -2.46 2.26 3.86
N LEU A 8 -1.51 2.29 4.77
CA LEU A 8 -0.12 2.63 4.51
C LEU A 8 0.75 1.43 4.13
N LEU A 9 0.27 0.21 4.40
CA LEU A 9 1.05 -1.03 4.25
C LEU A 9 2.41 -0.94 4.95
N PRO A 10 2.47 -0.66 6.26
CA PRO A 10 3.71 -0.38 6.97
C PRO A 10 4.59 -1.62 7.11
N TYR A 11 5.91 -1.40 7.10
CA TYR A 11 6.92 -2.45 7.26
C TYR A 11 7.65 -2.40 8.61
N GLY A 12 7.19 -1.63 9.56
CA GLY A 12 8.00 -1.15 10.67
C GLY A 12 8.00 -1.98 11.96
N GLU A 13 7.02 -2.83 12.23
CA GLU A 13 6.84 -3.42 13.56
C GLU A 13 8.05 -4.21 14.07
N HIS A 14 8.68 -5.03 13.25
CA HIS A 14 9.87 -5.82 13.64
C HIS A 14 11.15 -4.97 13.77
N LEU A 15 11.07 -3.68 13.45
CA LEU A 15 12.18 -2.73 13.49
C LEU A 15 12.11 -1.79 14.72
N ASP A 16 11.19 -2.03 15.63
CA ASP A 16 10.98 -1.17 16.81
C ASP A 16 12.24 -0.94 17.64
N HIS A 17 13.12 -1.94 17.68
CA HIS A 17 14.42 -1.83 18.35
C HIS A 17 15.38 -0.83 17.72
N LEU A 18 15.10 -0.35 16.50
CA LEU A 18 15.91 0.65 15.79
C LEU A 18 15.37 2.08 15.99
N LYS A 19 14.19 2.24 16.60
CA LYS A 19 13.56 3.54 16.76
C LYS A 19 14.40 4.46 17.66
N VAL A 20 14.48 5.72 17.26
CA VAL A 20 14.98 6.83 18.07
C VAL A 20 13.76 7.70 18.40
N GLY A 21 13.32 7.63 19.65
CA GLY A 21 12.00 8.18 20.01
C GLY A 21 10.88 7.37 19.35
N THR A 22 10.09 8.00 18.50
CA THR A 22 9.00 7.35 17.74
C THR A 22 9.35 7.03 16.30
N GLU A 23 10.53 7.43 15.83
CA GLU A 23 10.91 7.37 14.43
C GLU A 23 11.95 6.28 14.13
N LEU A 24 11.79 5.64 12.99
CA LEU A 24 12.81 4.76 12.42
C LEU A 24 13.88 5.59 11.69
N PRO A 25 15.14 5.12 11.66
CA PRO A 25 16.20 5.80 10.92
C PRO A 25 15.85 5.86 9.42
N HIS A 26 16.09 7.01 8.82
CA HIS A 26 15.89 7.21 7.39
C HIS A 26 17.18 7.82 6.75
N PRO A 27 17.72 7.22 5.68
CA PRO A 27 17.28 5.97 5.04
C PRO A 27 17.55 4.72 5.90
N LEU A 28 16.67 3.74 5.81
CA LEU A 28 16.87 2.46 6.48
C LEU A 28 17.88 1.61 5.70
N HIS A 29 18.92 1.13 6.38
CA HIS A 29 19.93 0.30 5.73
C HIS A 29 19.33 -1.05 5.29
N LYS A 30 19.64 -1.49 4.06
CA LYS A 30 19.10 -2.72 3.44
C LYS A 30 19.27 -4.00 4.26
N LYS A 31 20.28 -4.07 5.17
CA LYS A 31 20.47 -5.23 6.08
C LYS A 31 19.27 -5.50 7.00
N HIS A 32 18.40 -4.51 7.21
CA HIS A 32 17.21 -4.64 8.05
C HIS A 32 15.98 -5.09 7.26
N PHE A 33 16.07 -5.16 5.93
CA PHE A 33 15.00 -5.69 5.11
C PHE A 33 15.01 -7.23 5.16
N LYS A 34 13.85 -7.80 5.42
CA LYS A 34 13.58 -9.24 5.42
C LYS A 34 12.46 -9.54 4.45
N SER A 35 12.76 -10.27 3.38
CA SER A 35 11.79 -10.60 2.34
C SER A 35 10.59 -11.39 2.85
N GLU A 36 10.83 -12.30 3.79
CA GLU A 36 9.79 -13.11 4.40
C GLU A 36 8.77 -12.27 5.18
N VAL A 37 9.23 -11.20 5.85
CA VAL A 37 8.35 -10.25 6.54
C VAL A 37 7.53 -9.45 5.53
N ALA A 38 8.15 -8.97 4.46
CA ALA A 38 7.45 -8.23 3.41
C ALA A 38 6.36 -9.09 2.74
N VAL A 39 6.69 -10.35 2.38
CA VAL A 39 5.72 -11.29 1.79
C VAL A 39 4.54 -11.53 2.73
N LYS A 40 4.81 -11.76 4.00
CA LYS A 40 3.77 -11.94 5.03
C LYS A 40 2.89 -10.68 5.13
N THR A 41 3.50 -9.50 5.22
CA THR A 41 2.77 -8.22 5.31
C THR A 41 1.86 -8.02 4.10
N TYR A 42 2.34 -8.25 2.88
CA TYR A 42 1.49 -8.19 1.68
C TYR A 42 0.29 -9.14 1.74
N ALA A 43 0.51 -10.38 2.16
CA ALA A 43 -0.57 -11.36 2.28
C ALA A 43 -1.62 -10.94 3.30
N GLU A 44 -1.19 -10.50 4.49
CA GLU A 44 -2.09 -10.07 5.57
C GLU A 44 -2.93 -8.86 5.16
N HIS A 45 -2.35 -7.89 4.45
CA HIS A 45 -3.10 -6.72 3.97
C HIS A 45 -4.08 -7.08 2.84
N LEU A 46 -3.69 -7.96 1.92
CA LEU A 46 -4.62 -8.47 0.90
C LEU A 46 -5.81 -9.21 1.53
N ASP A 47 -5.58 -10.02 2.58
CA ASP A 47 -6.62 -10.69 3.33
C ASP A 47 -7.53 -9.67 4.06
N ALA A 48 -6.94 -8.63 4.64
CA ALA A 48 -7.69 -7.57 5.31
C ALA A 48 -8.58 -6.79 4.33
N TRP A 49 -8.09 -6.46 3.14
CA TRP A 49 -8.89 -5.74 2.13
C TRP A 49 -10.03 -6.60 1.58
N GLU A 50 -9.82 -7.91 1.42
CA GLU A 50 -10.89 -8.84 1.08
C GLU A 50 -11.95 -8.90 2.19
N GLU A 51 -11.54 -8.86 3.45
CA GLU A 51 -12.47 -8.84 4.58
C GLU A 51 -13.26 -7.52 4.65
N LEU A 52 -12.61 -6.37 4.37
CA LEU A 52 -13.31 -5.09 4.28
C LEU A 52 -14.41 -5.09 3.21
N ASP A 53 -14.19 -5.74 2.06
CA ASP A 53 -15.21 -5.93 1.03
C ASP A 53 -16.41 -6.75 1.54
N LYS A 54 -16.13 -7.87 2.24
CA LYS A 54 -17.17 -8.71 2.84
C LYS A 54 -17.96 -8.00 3.94
N LEU A 55 -17.32 -7.13 4.69
CA LEU A 55 -17.94 -6.31 5.74
C LEU A 55 -18.73 -5.11 5.19
N GLY A 56 -18.65 -4.84 3.88
CA GLY A 56 -19.42 -3.80 3.21
C GLY A 56 -18.83 -2.39 3.34
N TYR A 57 -17.53 -2.25 3.53
CA TYR A 57 -16.84 -0.97 3.41
C TYR A 57 -16.89 -0.46 1.98
N ASP A 58 -16.98 0.87 1.81
CA ASP A 58 -17.12 1.49 0.49
C ASP A 58 -15.81 1.53 -0.29
N GLY A 59 -14.67 1.61 0.40
CA GLY A 59 -13.38 1.71 -0.28
C GLY A 59 -12.16 1.48 0.60
N VAL A 60 -11.05 1.22 -0.10
CA VAL A 60 -9.70 1.21 0.46
C VAL A 60 -8.84 2.23 -0.28
N GLY A 61 -8.15 3.07 0.46
CA GLY A 61 -7.24 4.08 -0.06
C GLY A 61 -5.79 3.63 0.03
N PHE A 62 -5.06 3.71 -1.07
CA PHE A 62 -3.66 3.35 -1.20
C PHE A 62 -2.79 4.59 -1.41
N ASN A 63 -1.58 4.53 -0.91
CA ASN A 63 -0.54 5.55 -1.10
C ASN A 63 0.62 5.01 -1.92
N GLU A 64 1.57 5.88 -2.28
CA GLU A 64 2.83 5.48 -2.90
C GLU A 64 3.99 5.96 -2.03
N HIS A 65 4.81 5.02 -1.54
CA HIS A 65 6.00 5.31 -0.75
C HIS A 65 7.20 4.49 -1.23
N HIS A 66 8.36 5.15 -1.26
CA HIS A 66 9.60 4.56 -1.72
C HIS A 66 10.70 4.69 -0.67
N THR A 67 11.64 3.76 -0.67
CA THR A 67 12.90 3.80 0.10
C THR A 67 12.75 3.99 1.62
N SER A 68 11.57 3.67 2.15
CA SER A 68 11.23 3.90 3.56
C SER A 68 10.46 2.70 4.12
N PRO A 69 10.65 2.34 5.41
CA PRO A 69 9.83 1.35 6.09
C PRO A 69 8.41 1.86 6.40
N TYR A 70 8.13 3.13 6.13
CA TYR A 70 6.82 3.74 6.31
C TYR A 70 5.72 3.05 5.52
N GLY A 71 6.05 2.54 4.32
CA GLY A 71 5.13 1.74 3.52
C GLY A 71 5.83 0.88 2.50
N LEU A 72 5.33 -0.34 2.33
CA LEU A 72 5.77 -1.27 1.27
C LEU A 72 5.07 -1.03 -0.06
N MET A 73 4.22 -0.01 -0.15
CA MET A 73 3.39 0.26 -1.33
C MET A 73 4.14 1.13 -2.34
N ASN A 74 5.10 0.54 -3.02
CA ASN A 74 5.88 1.21 -4.06
C ASN A 74 5.10 1.40 -5.37
N SER A 75 4.03 0.64 -5.56
CA SER A 75 3.12 0.76 -6.70
C SER A 75 1.69 0.48 -6.24
N PRO A 76 0.94 1.52 -5.86
CA PRO A 76 -0.44 1.37 -5.43
C PRO A 76 -1.34 0.77 -6.52
N ASN A 77 -1.03 1.02 -7.78
CA ASN A 77 -1.77 0.46 -8.92
C ASN A 77 -1.63 -1.06 -9.02
N LEU A 78 -0.43 -1.61 -8.78
CA LEU A 78 -0.23 -3.07 -8.73
C LEU A 78 -0.95 -3.69 -7.53
N MET A 79 -0.94 -3.03 -6.38
CA MET A 79 -1.66 -3.50 -5.20
C MET A 79 -3.17 -3.45 -5.42
N ALA A 80 -3.70 -2.40 -6.05
CA ALA A 80 -5.11 -2.32 -6.42
C ALA A 80 -5.49 -3.45 -7.39
N ALA A 81 -4.67 -3.73 -8.40
CA ALA A 81 -4.92 -4.84 -9.34
C ALA A 81 -4.91 -6.20 -8.63
N ALA A 82 -3.98 -6.43 -7.69
CA ALA A 82 -3.94 -7.66 -6.90
C ALA A 82 -5.17 -7.81 -6.00
N ALA A 83 -5.57 -6.73 -5.32
CA ALA A 83 -6.75 -6.72 -4.45
C ALA A 83 -8.05 -6.90 -5.25
N ALA A 84 -8.16 -6.33 -6.45
CA ALA A 84 -9.32 -6.45 -7.33
C ALA A 84 -9.61 -7.91 -7.74
N GLN A 85 -8.61 -8.78 -7.79
CA GLN A 85 -8.82 -10.21 -8.05
C GLN A 85 -9.49 -10.94 -6.87
N ARG A 86 -9.46 -10.37 -5.66
CA ARG A 86 -9.96 -10.98 -4.42
C ARG A 86 -11.25 -10.35 -3.91
N THR A 87 -11.64 -9.21 -4.45
CA THR A 87 -12.76 -8.38 -4.01
C THR A 87 -13.83 -8.26 -5.10
N LYS A 88 -15.03 -7.78 -4.74
CA LYS A 88 -16.16 -7.69 -5.68
C LYS A 88 -16.82 -6.31 -5.74
N ASN A 89 -16.91 -5.61 -4.61
CA ASN A 89 -17.71 -4.40 -4.50
C ASN A 89 -16.90 -3.18 -4.03
N ILE A 90 -15.84 -3.40 -3.26
CA ILE A 90 -15.04 -2.35 -2.66
C ILE A 90 -14.32 -1.52 -3.73
N LYS A 91 -14.28 -0.21 -3.54
CA LYS A 91 -13.58 0.72 -4.45
C LYS A 91 -12.13 0.90 -4.01
N PHE A 92 -11.23 1.03 -4.97
CA PHE A 92 -9.84 1.37 -4.70
C PHE A 92 -9.57 2.82 -5.04
N LEU A 93 -9.04 3.56 -4.07
CA LEU A 93 -8.69 4.97 -4.23
C LEU A 93 -7.17 5.10 -4.17
N ILE A 94 -6.57 5.58 -5.23
CA ILE A 94 -5.13 5.85 -5.28
C ILE A 94 -4.90 7.28 -4.81
N TYR A 95 -4.41 7.43 -3.59
CA TYR A 95 -4.05 8.74 -3.01
C TYR A 95 -2.63 9.14 -3.42
N GLY A 96 -2.51 9.41 -4.70
CA GLY A 96 -1.30 9.89 -5.36
C GLY A 96 -0.48 8.79 -6.01
N ASN A 97 -0.31 8.96 -7.32
CA ASN A 97 0.84 8.43 -8.04
C ASN A 97 1.87 9.57 -8.06
N LEU A 98 3.10 9.28 -7.64
CA LEU A 98 4.17 10.28 -7.62
C LEU A 98 4.64 10.55 -9.06
N LEU A 99 3.96 11.44 -9.74
CA LEU A 99 4.15 11.74 -11.18
C LEU A 99 5.64 11.86 -11.60
N PRO A 100 6.53 12.48 -10.80
CA PRO A 100 7.94 12.54 -11.16
C PRO A 100 8.65 11.18 -11.26
N LEU A 101 8.09 10.13 -10.67
CA LEU A 101 8.63 8.77 -10.69
C LEU A 101 8.04 7.91 -11.81
N HIS A 102 6.99 8.41 -12.47
CA HIS A 102 6.28 7.69 -13.53
C HIS A 102 6.47 8.35 -14.89
N GLN A 103 6.46 7.54 -15.93
CA GLN A 103 6.39 8.10 -17.29
C GLN A 103 5.00 8.73 -17.51
N PRO A 104 4.91 9.93 -18.13
CA PRO A 104 3.65 10.63 -18.30
C PRO A 104 2.55 9.82 -18.98
N LEU A 105 2.91 8.98 -19.96
CA LEU A 105 1.97 8.11 -20.67
C LEU A 105 1.38 7.02 -19.75
N GLN A 106 2.16 6.47 -18.83
CA GLN A 106 1.67 5.49 -17.85
C GLN A 106 0.71 6.14 -16.85
N GLY A 107 1.00 7.36 -16.40
CA GLY A 107 0.11 8.12 -15.53
C GLY A 107 -1.27 8.35 -16.15
N GLN A 108 -1.34 8.66 -17.45
CA GLN A 108 -2.61 8.77 -18.16
C GLN A 108 -3.35 7.44 -18.28
N GLN A 109 -2.65 6.34 -18.57
CA GLN A 109 -3.27 5.01 -18.69
C GLN A 109 -3.91 4.55 -17.37
N TYR A 110 -3.26 4.78 -16.24
CA TYR A 110 -3.83 4.45 -14.93
C TYR A 110 -5.10 5.25 -14.61
N HIS A 111 -5.17 6.50 -15.06
CA HIS A 111 -6.34 7.34 -14.84
C HIS A 111 -7.59 6.83 -15.59
N TYR A 112 -7.42 6.20 -16.75
CA TYR A 112 -8.52 5.67 -17.56
C TYR A 112 -8.89 4.21 -17.28
N SER A 113 -8.07 3.46 -16.53
CA SER A 113 -8.28 2.03 -16.32
C SER A 113 -9.20 1.67 -15.14
N PHE A 114 -9.61 2.66 -14.34
CA PHE A 114 -10.38 2.44 -13.10
C PHE A 114 -11.73 3.18 -13.07
N TYR A 115 -12.27 3.53 -14.22
CA TYR A 115 -13.63 4.06 -14.37
C TYR A 115 -14.58 3.03 -14.98
#